data_1ebe259731ecbdf5c75630a02e78cf7d
#
_entry.id   1ebe259731ecbdf5c75630a02e78cf7d
#
_cell.length_a   1.000
_cell.length_b   1.000
_cell.length_c   1.000
_cell.angle_alpha   90.00
_cell.angle_beta   90.00
_cell.angle_gamma   90.00
#
_symmetry.space_group_name_H-M   'P 1'
#
loop_
_entity.id
_entity.type
_entity.pdbx_description
1 polymer ?
#
loop_
_entity_poly.entity_id
_entity_poly.type
_entity_poly.pdbx_seq_one_letter_code
_entity_poly.pdbx_strand_id
1 'polypeptide(L)'
;MNIVCARHSDEIPATKSVDILVLPEDIPSSEILLASQRYPSAIVVAAVRDGSYMRGYLMLDGKNQIDYLKTLGDGRSDPYIGSQDLPVYEGKAMAIGVLVCRDYESNDLRLPMLERLHRASASASVICIPADMHGDFFQGDQIAVFPGVFCALSNHKKSYENPYRCRSFIANRAGAIVSRQIGYEPISASAA
;
A
#
# COMPACT_ATOMS: atom_id res chain seq x y z
N MET A 1 -15.35 -6.50 1.95
CA MET A 1 -14.17 -5.96 1.26
C MET A 1 -12.99 -6.90 1.50
N ASN A 2 -12.38 -7.41 0.43
CA ASN A 2 -11.24 -8.32 0.49
C ASN A 2 -9.97 -7.57 0.09
N ILE A 3 -9.06 -7.37 1.03
CA ILE A 3 -7.76 -6.75 0.82
C ILE A 3 -6.73 -7.86 0.65
N VAL A 4 -5.87 -7.75 -0.37
CA VAL A 4 -4.78 -8.67 -0.66
C VAL A 4 -3.48 -7.89 -0.79
N CYS A 5 -2.43 -8.35 -0.12
CA CYS A 5 -1.06 -7.91 -0.34
C CYS A 5 -0.29 -9.06 -0.97
N ALA A 6 0.34 -8.82 -2.12
CA ALA A 6 1.11 -9.80 -2.87
C ALA A 6 2.33 -9.11 -3.50
N ARG A 7 3.35 -9.90 -3.85
CA ARG A 7 4.53 -9.38 -4.57
C ARG A 7 4.26 -9.23 -6.05
N HIS A 8 3.51 -10.18 -6.60
CA HIS A 8 3.07 -10.21 -7.99
C HIS A 8 1.62 -10.68 -8.07
N SER A 9 0.90 -10.22 -9.09
CA SER A 9 -0.51 -10.54 -9.27
C SER A 9 -0.76 -12.01 -9.63
N ASP A 10 0.23 -12.69 -10.21
CA ASP A 10 0.16 -14.11 -10.59
C ASP A 10 0.29 -15.06 -9.37
N GLU A 11 0.80 -14.60 -8.25
CA GLU A 11 0.86 -15.36 -7.00
C GLU A 11 -0.52 -15.56 -6.36
N ILE A 12 -1.52 -14.76 -6.76
CA ILE A 12 -2.87 -14.82 -6.22
C ILE A 12 -3.70 -15.81 -7.03
N PRO A 13 -4.37 -16.79 -6.40
CA PRO A 13 -5.28 -17.70 -7.11
C PRO A 13 -6.34 -16.92 -7.90
N ALA A 14 -6.55 -17.28 -9.17
CA ALA A 14 -7.51 -16.60 -10.04
C ALA A 14 -8.96 -16.65 -9.54
N THR A 15 -9.28 -17.63 -8.70
CA THR A 15 -10.60 -17.78 -8.06
C THR A 15 -10.80 -16.88 -6.85
N LYS A 16 -9.76 -16.17 -6.41
CA LYS A 16 -9.85 -15.32 -5.22
C LYS A 16 -10.54 -14.01 -5.56
N SER A 17 -11.57 -13.67 -4.80
CA SER A 17 -12.16 -12.32 -4.87
C SER A 17 -11.18 -11.30 -4.28
N VAL A 18 -10.91 -10.24 -5.02
CA VAL A 18 -10.02 -9.15 -4.64
C VAL A 18 -10.74 -7.83 -4.88
N ASP A 19 -10.92 -7.04 -3.83
CA ASP A 19 -11.45 -5.68 -3.94
C ASP A 19 -10.32 -4.64 -3.97
N ILE A 20 -9.26 -4.88 -3.17
CA ILE A 20 -8.04 -4.06 -3.16
C ILE A 20 -6.83 -4.99 -3.23
N LEU A 21 -5.97 -4.76 -4.22
CA LEU A 21 -4.67 -5.40 -4.37
C LEU A 21 -3.57 -4.39 -4.11
N VAL A 22 -2.75 -4.65 -3.10
CA VAL A 22 -1.57 -3.83 -2.80
C VAL A 22 -0.32 -4.61 -3.22
N LEU A 23 0.40 -4.06 -4.18
CA LEU A 23 1.70 -4.53 -4.64
C LEU A 23 2.81 -3.67 -4.00
N PRO A 24 4.05 -4.17 -3.93
CA PRO A 24 5.14 -3.44 -3.27
C PRO A 24 5.65 -2.24 -4.06
N GLU A 25 6.67 -1.61 -3.52
CA GLU A 25 7.47 -0.56 -4.16
C GLU A 25 8.45 -1.17 -5.18
N ASP A 26 8.89 -0.36 -6.15
CA ASP A 26 9.91 -0.69 -7.17
C ASP A 26 9.55 -1.88 -8.07
N ILE A 27 8.27 -2.03 -8.38
CA ILE A 27 7.81 -3.01 -9.36
C ILE A 27 7.78 -2.41 -10.77
N PRO A 28 7.88 -3.22 -11.82
CA PRO A 28 7.69 -2.75 -13.19
C PRO A 28 6.28 -2.22 -13.42
N SER A 29 6.14 -1.14 -14.20
CA SER A 29 4.82 -0.60 -14.57
C SER A 29 3.94 -1.61 -15.32
N SER A 30 4.55 -2.54 -16.06
CA SER A 30 3.84 -3.65 -16.69
C SER A 30 3.12 -4.56 -15.69
N GLU A 31 3.66 -4.71 -14.47
CA GLU A 31 3.04 -5.52 -13.43
C GLU A 31 1.70 -4.92 -12.95
N ILE A 32 1.62 -3.60 -12.82
CA ILE A 32 0.37 -2.91 -12.46
C ILE A 32 -0.69 -3.15 -13.54
N LEU A 33 -0.29 -3.05 -14.81
CA LEU A 33 -1.21 -3.28 -15.93
C LEU A 33 -1.71 -4.72 -15.95
N LEU A 34 -0.81 -5.69 -15.77
CA LEU A 34 -1.17 -7.11 -15.69
C LEU A 34 -2.11 -7.38 -14.52
N ALA A 35 -1.84 -6.80 -13.37
CA ALA A 35 -2.70 -6.91 -12.18
C ALA A 35 -4.10 -6.35 -12.44
N SER A 36 -4.19 -5.18 -13.08
CA SER A 36 -5.48 -4.56 -13.44
C SER A 36 -6.26 -5.37 -14.48
N GLN A 37 -5.57 -6.01 -15.42
CA GLN A 37 -6.21 -6.91 -16.39
C GLN A 37 -6.70 -8.20 -15.74
N ARG A 38 -5.94 -8.75 -14.81
CA ARG A 38 -6.27 -9.98 -14.08
C ARG A 38 -7.42 -9.80 -13.10
N TYR A 39 -7.49 -8.63 -12.48
CA TYR A 39 -8.51 -8.26 -11.49
C TYR A 39 -9.19 -6.94 -11.89
N PRO A 40 -10.00 -6.95 -12.96
CA PRO A 40 -10.53 -5.72 -13.57
C PRO A 40 -11.43 -4.91 -12.61
N SER A 41 -12.08 -5.56 -11.64
CA SER A 41 -12.93 -4.89 -10.66
C SER A 41 -12.17 -4.49 -9.39
N ALA A 42 -10.89 -4.87 -9.25
CA ALA A 42 -10.10 -4.53 -8.08
C ALA A 42 -9.45 -3.16 -8.24
N ILE A 43 -9.28 -2.48 -7.11
CA ILE A 43 -8.38 -1.34 -7.01
C ILE A 43 -6.97 -1.87 -6.83
N VAL A 44 -6.07 -1.55 -7.76
CA VAL A 44 -4.67 -1.95 -7.70
C VAL A 44 -3.83 -0.78 -7.24
N VAL A 45 -3.10 -0.97 -6.15
CA VAL A 45 -2.18 0.02 -5.58
C VAL A 45 -0.75 -0.52 -5.63
N ALA A 46 0.17 0.30 -6.11
CA ALA A 46 1.58 -0.07 -6.25
C ALA A 46 2.48 1.16 -6.26
N ALA A 47 3.80 0.97 -6.20
CA ALA A 47 4.74 2.03 -6.49
C ALA A 47 5.77 1.59 -7.53
N VAL A 48 6.05 2.48 -8.47
CA VAL A 48 6.91 2.27 -9.64
C VAL A 48 8.03 3.29 -9.64
N ARG A 49 9.20 2.85 -10.04
CA ARG A 49 10.32 3.75 -10.28
C ARG A 49 10.18 4.46 -11.63
N ASP A 50 10.22 5.77 -11.60
CA ASP A 50 10.20 6.66 -12.77
C ASP A 50 11.47 7.52 -12.76
N GLY A 51 12.51 7.07 -13.44
CA GLY A 51 13.83 7.68 -13.37
C GLY A 51 14.41 7.64 -11.98
N SER A 52 14.70 8.81 -11.39
CA SER A 52 15.19 8.95 -10.01
C SER A 52 14.06 9.06 -8.97
N TYR A 53 12.81 9.01 -9.39
CA TYR A 53 11.66 9.20 -8.54
C TYR A 53 10.90 7.90 -8.32
N MET A 54 10.17 7.84 -7.22
CA MET A 54 9.21 6.77 -6.94
C MET A 54 7.80 7.34 -6.97
N ARG A 55 6.92 6.70 -7.74
CA ARG A 55 5.51 7.10 -7.85
C ARG A 55 4.60 6.03 -7.31
N GLY A 56 3.71 6.42 -6.41
CA GLY A 56 2.59 5.59 -5.98
C GLY A 56 1.42 5.76 -6.94
N TYR A 57 0.84 4.65 -7.38
CA TYR A 57 -0.31 4.59 -8.25
C TYR A 57 -1.48 3.90 -7.58
N LEU A 58 -2.67 4.41 -7.86
CA LEU A 58 -3.92 3.70 -7.64
C LEU A 58 -4.66 3.59 -8.97
N MET A 59 -4.89 2.38 -9.42
CA MET A 59 -5.61 2.09 -10.67
C MET A 59 -6.94 1.41 -10.38
N LEU A 60 -7.97 1.85 -11.10
CA LEU A 60 -9.30 1.26 -11.09
C LEU A 60 -9.79 1.19 -12.54
N ASP A 61 -10.31 0.04 -12.96
CA ASP A 61 -10.78 -0.22 -14.34
C ASP A 61 -9.73 0.13 -15.40
N GLY A 62 -8.45 -0.18 -15.11
CA GLY A 62 -7.33 0.14 -15.99
C GLY A 62 -6.98 1.64 -16.10
N LYS A 63 -7.62 2.50 -15.30
CA LYS A 63 -7.38 3.95 -15.29
C LYS A 63 -6.67 4.37 -14.02
N ASN A 64 -5.68 5.24 -14.18
CA ASN A 64 -5.01 5.84 -13.04
C ASN A 64 -5.94 6.86 -12.34
N GLN A 65 -6.17 6.67 -11.05
CA GLN A 65 -6.98 7.55 -10.19
C GLN A 65 -6.10 8.41 -9.26
N ILE A 66 -4.93 7.89 -8.90
CA ILE A 66 -3.93 8.57 -8.09
C ILE A 66 -2.56 8.41 -8.76
N ASP A 67 -1.86 9.51 -8.91
CA ASP A 67 -0.45 9.60 -9.26
C ASP A 67 0.24 10.42 -8.17
N TYR A 68 0.86 9.72 -7.23
CA TYR A 68 1.46 10.31 -6.04
C TYR A 68 2.98 10.21 -6.14
N LEU A 69 3.66 11.34 -6.06
CA LEU A 69 5.11 11.37 -6.03
C LEU A 69 5.60 11.17 -4.58
N LYS A 70 6.38 10.12 -4.35
CA LYS A 70 6.97 9.83 -3.04
C LYS A 70 7.79 11.03 -2.56
N THR A 71 7.53 11.44 -1.33
CA THR A 71 8.06 12.69 -0.76
C THR A 71 9.43 12.48 -0.12
N LEU A 72 9.61 11.36 0.59
CA LEU A 72 10.84 11.05 1.30
C LEU A 72 11.67 10.01 0.55
N GLY A 73 12.86 10.38 0.15
CA GLY A 73 13.85 9.47 -0.41
C GLY A 73 14.33 8.41 0.58
N ASP A 74 15.10 7.46 0.10
CA ASP A 74 15.69 6.38 0.91
C ASP A 74 16.86 6.85 1.81
N GLY A 75 17.15 8.15 1.79
CA GLY A 75 18.20 8.79 2.59
C GLY A 75 19.59 8.71 1.98
N ARG A 76 19.74 8.11 0.79
CA ARG A 76 21.06 7.94 0.15
C ARG A 76 21.26 8.83 -1.07
N SER A 77 20.25 9.09 -1.87
CA SER A 77 20.41 9.83 -3.13
C SER A 77 19.14 10.51 -3.64
N ASP A 78 17.97 10.19 -3.11
CA ASP A 78 16.74 10.78 -3.63
C ASP A 78 16.54 12.19 -3.06
N PRO A 79 16.33 13.20 -3.90
CA PRO A 79 15.99 14.52 -3.42
C PRO A 79 14.64 14.49 -2.69
N TYR A 80 14.52 15.26 -1.64
CA TYR A 80 13.24 15.56 -1.03
C TYR A 80 12.38 16.33 -2.06
N ILE A 81 11.32 15.69 -2.50
CA ILE A 81 10.36 16.32 -3.40
C ILE A 81 9.13 16.60 -2.56
N GLY A 82 9.08 17.81 -2.04
CA GLY A 82 7.96 18.25 -1.21
C GLY A 82 6.64 18.30 -1.97
N SER A 83 6.05 17.15 -2.29
CA SER A 83 4.66 17.09 -2.67
C SER A 83 3.83 17.12 -1.40
N GLN A 84 3.21 18.24 -1.12
CA GLN A 84 2.27 18.37 0.00
C GLN A 84 0.87 17.84 -0.36
N ASP A 85 0.68 17.44 -1.62
CA ASP A 85 -0.59 16.88 -2.03
C ASP A 85 -0.60 15.37 -1.72
N LEU A 86 -1.43 15.00 -0.74
CA LEU A 86 -1.65 13.62 -0.31
C LEU A 86 -2.99 13.17 -0.90
N PRO A 87 -3.02 12.65 -2.12
CA PRO A 87 -4.27 12.34 -2.79
C PRO A 87 -4.98 11.17 -2.11
N VAL A 88 -6.30 11.32 -1.97
CA VAL A 88 -7.22 10.28 -1.50
C VAL A 88 -8.19 9.99 -2.63
N TYR A 89 -8.31 8.73 -3.01
CA TYR A 89 -9.40 8.27 -3.84
C TYR A 89 -10.66 8.14 -2.97
N GLU A 90 -11.74 8.79 -3.38
CA GLU A 90 -13.03 8.73 -2.71
C GLU A 90 -14.07 8.07 -3.63
N GLY A 91 -14.32 6.80 -3.39
CA GLY A 91 -15.43 6.06 -3.99
C GLY A 91 -16.63 6.00 -3.05
N LYS A 92 -17.78 5.54 -3.56
CA LYS A 92 -19.02 5.44 -2.77
C LYS A 92 -18.88 4.50 -1.55
N ALA A 93 -18.14 3.40 -1.72
CA ALA A 93 -17.99 2.38 -0.69
C ALA A 93 -16.70 2.53 0.12
N MET A 94 -15.66 3.11 -0.46
CA MET A 94 -14.34 3.17 0.19
C MET A 94 -13.57 4.44 -0.17
N ALA A 95 -12.77 4.91 0.79
CA ALA A 95 -11.75 5.92 0.60
C ALA A 95 -10.37 5.27 0.75
N ILE A 96 -9.46 5.57 -0.17
CA ILE A 96 -8.11 4.96 -0.18
C ILE A 96 -7.06 6.06 -0.26
N GLY A 97 -6.15 6.06 0.72
CA GLY A 97 -4.93 6.84 0.70
C GLY A 97 -3.74 5.96 0.32
N VAL A 98 -2.76 6.56 -0.36
CA VAL A 98 -1.51 5.88 -0.73
C VAL A 98 -0.33 6.63 -0.13
N LEU A 99 0.50 5.93 0.65
CA LEU A 99 1.80 6.43 1.12
C LEU A 99 2.87 5.41 0.79
N VAL A 100 3.93 5.83 0.11
CA VAL A 100 4.97 4.91 -0.35
C VAL A 100 6.07 4.80 0.69
N CYS A 101 6.25 3.60 1.24
CA CYS A 101 7.41 3.23 2.06
C CYS A 101 7.67 4.24 3.22
N ARG A 102 8.80 4.95 3.21
CA ARG A 102 9.19 5.92 4.24
C ARG A 102 8.23 7.09 4.42
N ASP A 103 7.42 7.42 3.43
CA ASP A 103 6.40 8.47 3.59
C ASP A 103 5.39 8.11 4.68
N TYR A 104 5.13 6.80 4.87
CA TYR A 104 4.30 6.33 5.98
C TYR A 104 4.96 6.47 7.35
N GLU A 105 6.29 6.48 7.43
CA GLU A 105 7.02 6.68 8.68
C GLU A 105 6.94 8.12 9.18
N SER A 106 6.77 9.08 8.25
CA SER A 106 6.70 10.50 8.57
C SER A 106 5.34 10.87 9.17
N ASN A 107 5.35 11.41 10.38
CA ASN A 107 4.14 11.98 10.99
C ASN A 107 3.58 13.15 10.18
N ASP A 108 4.44 13.93 9.51
CA ASP A 108 4.04 15.10 8.71
C ASP A 108 3.25 14.70 7.45
N LEU A 109 3.38 13.46 6.99
CA LEU A 109 2.63 12.92 5.85
C LEU A 109 1.49 12.00 6.33
N ARG A 110 1.78 11.14 7.29
CA ARG A 110 0.84 10.14 7.78
C ARG A 110 -0.37 10.75 8.48
N LEU A 111 -0.18 11.70 9.40
CA LEU A 111 -1.30 12.29 10.13
C LEU A 111 -2.26 13.06 9.23
N PRO A 112 -1.83 13.94 8.32
CA PRO A 112 -2.73 14.57 7.36
C PRO A 112 -3.47 13.57 6.45
N MET A 113 -2.80 12.48 6.01
CA MET A 113 -3.46 11.44 5.23
C MET A 113 -4.59 10.78 6.03
N LEU A 114 -4.34 10.44 7.28
CA LEU A 114 -5.34 9.83 8.15
C LEU A 114 -6.52 10.77 8.42
N GLU A 115 -6.25 12.06 8.63
CA GLU A 115 -7.31 13.06 8.78
C GLU A 115 -8.19 13.15 7.53
N ARG A 116 -7.59 13.12 6.33
CA ARG A 116 -8.36 13.09 5.07
C ARG A 116 -9.22 11.84 4.97
N LEU A 117 -8.67 10.68 5.28
CA LEU A 117 -9.39 9.41 5.27
C LEU A 117 -10.56 9.38 6.29
N HIS A 118 -10.37 9.98 7.46
CA HIS A 118 -11.43 10.09 8.46
C HIS A 118 -12.55 11.06 8.04
N ARG A 119 -12.24 12.08 7.26
CA ARG A 119 -13.24 13.03 6.74
C ARG A 119 -13.98 12.51 5.52
N ALA A 120 -13.45 11.50 4.85
CA ALA A 120 -14.11 10.91 3.69
C ALA A 120 -15.46 10.30 4.07
N SER A 121 -16.49 10.56 3.26
CA SER A 121 -17.85 10.07 3.50
C SER A 121 -18.06 8.59 3.17
N ALA A 122 -16.97 7.84 2.96
CA ALA A 122 -17.01 6.44 2.61
C ALA A 122 -17.31 5.52 3.80
N SER A 123 -17.90 4.36 3.54
CA SER A 123 -18.20 3.36 4.57
C SER A 123 -16.94 2.71 5.16
N ALA A 124 -15.85 2.67 4.39
CA ALA A 124 -14.57 2.15 4.82
C ALA A 124 -13.43 3.03 4.33
N SER A 125 -12.39 3.17 5.14
CA SER A 125 -11.17 3.90 4.80
C SER A 125 -9.98 2.96 4.90
N VAL A 126 -9.09 3.00 3.90
CA VAL A 126 -7.91 2.15 3.80
C VAL A 126 -6.69 3.01 3.49
N ILE A 127 -5.59 2.80 4.20
CA ILE A 127 -4.28 3.28 3.80
C ILE A 127 -3.48 2.14 3.21
N CYS A 128 -3.03 2.30 1.97
CA CYS A 128 -2.22 1.32 1.25
C CYS A 128 -0.77 1.78 1.21
N ILE A 129 0.14 0.87 1.53
CA ILE A 129 1.56 1.18 1.69
C ILE A 129 2.38 0.22 0.83
N PRO A 130 2.62 0.55 -0.46
CA PRO A 130 3.67 -0.09 -1.24
C PRO A 130 5.03 0.18 -0.60
N ALA A 131 5.83 -0.86 -0.33
CA ALA A 131 7.06 -0.70 0.43
C ALA A 131 8.21 -1.62 -0.04
N ASP A 132 9.43 -1.15 0.22
CA ASP A 132 10.66 -1.95 0.30
C ASP A 132 11.40 -1.57 1.60
N MET A 133 10.77 -1.88 2.73
CA MET A 133 11.21 -1.45 4.06
C MET A 133 12.19 -2.45 4.67
N HIS A 134 13.20 -1.93 5.34
CA HIS A 134 14.12 -2.68 6.18
C HIS A 134 13.56 -2.80 7.61
N GLY A 135 13.77 -3.95 8.26
CA GLY A 135 13.24 -4.22 9.60
C GLY A 135 13.75 -3.31 10.71
N ASP A 136 14.88 -2.65 10.48
CA ASP A 136 15.48 -1.72 11.46
C ASP A 136 14.62 -0.47 11.69
N PHE A 137 13.75 -0.11 10.76
CA PHE A 137 12.85 1.04 10.87
C PHE A 137 11.47 0.68 11.42
N PHE A 138 11.08 -0.59 11.32
CA PHE A 138 9.83 -1.09 11.83
C PHE A 138 10.09 -2.19 12.85
N GLN A 139 10.24 -1.82 14.10
CA GLN A 139 10.23 -2.78 15.19
C GLN A 139 8.81 -3.35 15.31
N GLY A 140 8.56 -4.40 14.52
CA GLY A 140 7.42 -5.28 14.67
C GLY A 140 6.04 -4.58 14.70
N ASP A 141 5.39 -4.65 15.82
CA ASP A 141 3.99 -4.26 16.01
C ASP A 141 3.77 -2.75 16.25
N GLN A 142 4.83 -1.95 16.15
CA GLN A 142 4.79 -0.49 16.37
C GLN A 142 4.42 0.31 15.11
N ILE A 143 4.09 -0.34 14.00
CA ILE A 143 3.42 0.36 12.91
C ILE A 143 2.12 0.87 13.51
N ALA A 144 2.08 2.16 13.77
CA ALA A 144 0.96 2.78 14.45
C ALA A 144 -0.30 2.56 13.64
N VAL A 145 -1.01 1.55 14.03
CA VAL A 145 -2.28 1.22 13.45
C VAL A 145 -3.28 2.20 14.00
N PHE A 146 -3.95 2.91 13.15
CA PHE A 146 -4.87 3.95 13.55
C PHE A 146 -6.30 3.41 13.61
N PRO A 147 -6.98 3.56 14.77
CA PRO A 147 -8.38 3.21 14.87
C PRO A 147 -9.22 3.89 13.78
N GLY A 148 -10.11 3.16 13.17
CA GLY A 148 -11.02 3.67 12.15
C GLY A 148 -10.56 3.48 10.71
N VAL A 149 -9.29 3.20 10.46
CA VAL A 149 -8.71 3.01 9.12
C VAL A 149 -8.10 1.61 9.01
N PHE A 150 -8.38 0.89 7.92
CA PHE A 150 -7.61 -0.31 7.56
C PHE A 150 -6.22 0.08 7.09
N CYS A 151 -5.23 -0.73 7.40
CA CYS A 151 -3.87 -0.54 6.93
C CYS A 151 -3.41 -1.78 6.17
N ALA A 152 -2.92 -1.61 4.95
CA ALA A 152 -2.43 -2.68 4.10
C ALA A 152 -1.03 -2.33 3.58
N LEU A 153 -0.02 -3.02 4.11
CA LEU A 153 1.37 -2.87 3.70
C LEU A 153 1.81 -4.07 2.89
N SER A 154 2.27 -3.82 1.66
CA SER A 154 2.91 -4.82 0.81
C SER A 154 4.38 -4.50 0.63
N ASN A 155 5.26 -5.44 1.02
CA ASN A 155 6.69 -5.27 0.99
C ASN A 155 7.36 -6.04 -0.15
N HIS A 156 8.48 -5.50 -0.67
CA HIS A 156 9.17 -6.03 -1.85
C HIS A 156 9.78 -7.42 -1.62
N LYS A 157 9.95 -8.21 -2.71
CA LYS A 157 10.54 -9.55 -2.68
C LYS A 157 11.89 -9.61 -1.98
N LYS A 158 12.76 -8.64 -2.21
CA LYS A 158 14.09 -8.55 -1.56
C LYS A 158 14.01 -8.50 -0.03
N SER A 159 12.88 -8.03 0.50
CA SER A 159 12.66 -7.95 1.95
C SER A 159 12.54 -9.31 2.61
N TYR A 160 12.11 -10.34 1.87
CA TYR A 160 11.88 -11.68 2.42
C TYR A 160 13.16 -12.51 2.56
N GLU A 161 14.18 -12.18 1.81
CA GLU A 161 15.48 -12.84 1.89
C GLU A 161 16.26 -12.43 3.15
N ASN A 162 15.88 -11.33 3.77
CA ASN A 162 16.48 -10.83 5.00
C ASN A 162 15.46 -10.94 6.16
N PRO A 163 15.74 -11.76 7.20
CA PRO A 163 14.84 -11.95 8.33
C PRO A 163 14.59 -10.67 9.14
N TYR A 164 15.41 -9.64 8.98
CA TYR A 164 15.27 -8.34 9.64
C TYR A 164 14.37 -7.38 8.88
N ARG A 165 13.87 -7.73 7.69
CA ARG A 165 12.99 -6.84 6.92
C ARG A 165 11.53 -6.94 7.34
N CYS A 166 10.84 -5.82 7.24
CA CYS A 166 9.42 -5.75 7.51
C CYS A 166 8.64 -6.70 6.60
N ARG A 167 7.70 -7.45 7.18
CA ARG A 167 6.82 -8.34 6.42
C ARG A 167 5.56 -7.61 6.01
N SER A 168 4.98 -8.00 4.88
CA SER A 168 3.63 -7.55 4.52
C SER A 168 2.65 -7.87 5.63
N PHE A 169 1.71 -6.96 5.88
CA PHE A 169 0.64 -7.17 6.86
C PHE A 169 -0.62 -6.42 6.46
N ILE A 170 -1.74 -6.85 7.01
CA ILE A 170 -3.02 -6.16 6.97
C ILE A 170 -3.51 -5.99 8.41
N ALA A 171 -3.88 -4.75 8.74
CA ALA A 171 -4.46 -4.42 10.02
C ALA A 171 -5.89 -3.92 9.85
N ASN A 172 -6.76 -4.24 10.79
CA ASN A 172 -8.15 -3.85 10.78
C ASN A 172 -8.38 -2.45 11.40
N ARG A 173 -9.61 -1.98 11.36
CA ARG A 173 -10.03 -0.67 11.91
C ARG A 173 -9.83 -0.53 13.42
N ALA A 174 -9.70 -1.63 14.15
CA ALA A 174 -9.40 -1.61 15.58
C ALA A 174 -7.91 -1.53 15.88
N GLY A 175 -7.08 -1.55 14.83
CA GLY A 175 -5.65 -1.50 14.99
C GLY A 175 -4.97 -2.85 15.17
N ALA A 176 -5.69 -3.93 15.09
CA ALA A 176 -5.13 -5.27 15.20
C ALA A 176 -4.63 -5.77 13.85
N ILE A 177 -3.42 -6.33 13.81
CA ILE A 177 -2.92 -7.04 12.64
C ILE A 177 -3.71 -8.34 12.51
N VAL A 178 -4.50 -8.44 11.44
CA VAL A 178 -5.36 -9.59 11.16
C VAL A 178 -4.75 -10.57 10.16
N SER A 179 -3.75 -10.13 9.41
CA SER A 179 -2.98 -10.99 8.52
C SER A 179 -1.54 -10.48 8.43
N ARG A 180 -0.58 -11.39 8.58
CA ARG A 180 0.86 -11.12 8.46
C ARG A 180 1.49 -12.19 7.60
N GLN A 181 2.41 -11.81 6.75
CA GLN A 181 3.09 -12.74 5.87
C GLN A 181 4.01 -13.70 6.65
N ILE A 182 3.91 -14.97 6.30
CA ILE A 182 4.80 -16.05 6.71
C ILE A 182 5.39 -16.64 5.43
N GLY A 183 6.69 -16.46 5.20
CA GLY A 183 7.31 -16.87 3.94
C GLY A 183 7.02 -15.95 2.75
N TYR A 184 6.70 -16.52 1.60
CA TYR A 184 6.55 -15.81 0.33
C TYR A 184 5.11 -15.71 -0.19
N GLU A 185 4.16 -16.27 0.53
CA GLU A 185 2.78 -16.33 0.07
C GLU A 185 2.05 -14.99 0.19
N PRO A 186 1.13 -14.69 -0.73
CA PRO A 186 0.24 -13.56 -0.61
C PRO A 186 -0.60 -13.63 0.66
N ILE A 187 -0.84 -12.49 1.29
CA ILE A 187 -1.71 -12.40 2.45
C ILE A 187 -3.03 -11.73 2.09
N SER A 188 -4.08 -12.05 2.81
CA SER A 188 -5.38 -11.43 2.62
C SER A 188 -6.16 -11.32 3.92
N ALA A 189 -7.03 -10.32 3.97
CA ALA A 189 -8.03 -10.18 5.02
C ALA A 189 -9.35 -9.72 4.43
N SER A 190 -10.46 -10.24 4.98
CA SER A 190 -11.79 -9.72 4.71
C SER A 190 -12.10 -8.65 5.74
N ALA A 191 -12.46 -7.46 5.25
CA ALA A 191 -12.97 -6.39 6.09
C ALA A 191 -14.50 -6.50 6.15
N ALA A 192 -14.99 -6.74 7.33
CA ALA A 192 -16.41 -6.72 7.64
C ALA A 192 -16.88 -5.27 7.86
#